data_19860fff72bea7fa50828578598ba6e2
#
_entry.id   19860fff72bea7fa50828578598ba6e2
#
_cell.length_a   1.000
_cell.length_b   1.000
_cell.length_c   1.000
_cell.angle_alpha   90.00
_cell.angle_beta   90.00
_cell.angle_gamma   90.00
#
_symmetry.space_group_name_H-M   'P 1'
#
loop_
_entity.id
_entity.type
_entity.pdbx_description
1 polymer ?
#
loop_
_entity_poly.entity_id
_entity_poly.type
_entity_poly.pdbx_seq_one_letter_code
_entity_poly.pdbx_strand_id
1 'polypeptide(L)'
;MRARRALMYTPGDDLKKITKAAALDVDCLCMDIEDGVASSRKIEARQMIITALGSLDFGRTERLVRINAVGSGLEAADLEAVFSAGAQVRPDGVVLPKAESAGQVGWVSAQIAAAEERYGWPSGGIPLIIQIETAVGLVNIREVLAADPRLQAVIFGAEDLAASMGAKRTSAGWEVFYARGTVVAHAAAFDLQAIDMVYLDFHDQAGLEAEVHQGAQMGFEGKQIIHPNQIEPVQRAFTPTEDEVAHARRVVEAFEQ
;
A
#
# COMPACT_ATOMS: atom_id res chain seq x y z
N MET A 1 -7.86 -7.34 11.22
CA MET A 1 -7.12 -6.43 10.31
C MET A 1 -5.65 -6.54 10.62
N ARG A 2 -4.73 -6.53 9.62
CA ARG A 2 -3.27 -6.50 9.84
C ARG A 2 -2.82 -5.06 10.13
N ALA A 3 -1.76 -4.89 10.91
CA ALA A 3 -1.10 -3.59 11.05
C ALA A 3 -0.31 -3.28 9.76
N ARG A 4 -0.48 -2.06 9.21
CA ARG A 4 0.22 -1.57 8.02
C ARG A 4 0.84 -0.19 8.30
N ARG A 5 1.50 -0.05 9.47
CA ARG A 5 2.10 1.21 9.91
C ARG A 5 3.20 1.70 8.98
N ALA A 6 4.06 0.78 8.52
CA ALA A 6 5.09 1.05 7.54
C ALA A 6 4.92 0.14 6.32
N LEU A 7 4.71 0.73 5.14
CA LEU A 7 4.63 0.04 3.85
C LEU A 7 5.88 0.39 3.05
N MET A 8 6.81 -0.56 2.98
CA MET A 8 8.10 -0.38 2.32
C MET A 8 8.05 -0.80 0.86
N TYR A 9 8.38 0.11 -0.05
CA TYR A 9 8.57 -0.22 -1.46
C TYR A 9 9.96 -0.76 -1.72
N THR A 10 10.03 -1.81 -2.55
CA THR A 10 11.28 -2.39 -3.05
C THR A 10 11.12 -2.71 -4.53
N PRO A 11 12.03 -2.25 -5.42
CA PRO A 11 11.99 -2.60 -6.82
C PRO A 11 11.98 -4.11 -7.03
N GLY A 12 11.02 -4.60 -7.81
CA GLY A 12 10.83 -6.03 -8.06
C GLY A 12 11.93 -6.66 -8.91
N ASP A 13 12.72 -5.85 -9.59
CA ASP A 13 13.83 -6.27 -10.44
C ASP A 13 15.18 -6.39 -9.72
N ASP A 14 15.17 -6.36 -8.37
CA ASP A 14 16.38 -6.49 -7.53
C ASP A 14 16.17 -7.50 -6.39
N LEU A 15 16.43 -8.77 -6.68
CA LEU A 15 16.26 -9.85 -5.69
C LEU A 15 17.13 -9.64 -4.43
N LYS A 16 18.29 -8.99 -4.54
CA LYS A 16 19.13 -8.69 -3.37
C LYS A 16 18.47 -7.68 -2.44
N LYS A 17 17.82 -6.65 -3.00
CA LYS A 17 17.04 -5.69 -2.20
C LYS A 17 15.83 -6.36 -1.56
N ILE A 18 15.08 -7.18 -2.31
CA ILE A 18 13.94 -7.92 -1.77
C ILE A 18 14.40 -8.82 -0.61
N THR A 19 15.48 -9.58 -0.79
CA THR A 19 16.03 -10.46 0.27
C THR A 19 16.42 -9.67 1.52
N LYS A 20 17.08 -8.52 1.36
CA LYS A 20 17.40 -7.66 2.50
C LYS A 20 16.15 -7.11 3.18
N ALA A 21 15.18 -6.65 2.41
CA ALA A 21 13.95 -6.07 2.93
C ALA A 21 13.08 -7.10 3.66
N ALA A 22 13.05 -8.35 3.21
CA ALA A 22 12.33 -9.44 3.86
C ALA A 22 12.80 -9.69 5.31
N ALA A 23 14.06 -9.36 5.63
CA ALA A 23 14.65 -9.55 6.96
C ALA A 23 14.52 -8.32 7.90
N LEU A 24 13.82 -7.24 7.47
CA LEU A 24 13.79 -5.97 8.22
C LEU A 24 12.64 -5.86 9.25
N ASP A 25 11.80 -6.88 9.42
CA ASP A 25 10.65 -6.87 10.34
C ASP A 25 9.69 -5.67 10.13
N VAL A 26 9.56 -5.22 8.87
CA VAL A 26 8.59 -4.18 8.48
C VAL A 26 7.18 -4.77 8.40
N ASP A 27 6.15 -3.96 8.66
CA ASP A 27 4.77 -4.46 8.61
C ASP A 27 4.37 -4.94 7.20
N CYS A 28 4.73 -4.17 6.14
CA CYS A 28 4.43 -4.53 4.76
C CYS A 28 5.65 -4.31 3.87
N LEU A 29 5.95 -5.28 3.03
CA LEU A 29 6.90 -5.16 1.93
C LEU A 29 6.16 -5.20 0.61
N CYS A 30 6.15 -4.09 -0.11
CA CYS A 30 5.57 -3.97 -1.43
C CYS A 30 6.65 -4.17 -2.50
N MET A 31 6.64 -5.32 -3.13
CA MET A 31 7.49 -5.65 -4.28
C MET A 31 6.87 -5.01 -5.52
N ASP A 32 7.59 -4.07 -6.12
CA ASP A 32 7.07 -3.19 -7.14
C ASP A 32 7.38 -3.68 -8.56
N ILE A 33 6.34 -3.73 -9.41
CA ILE A 33 6.49 -3.94 -10.85
C ILE A 33 6.24 -2.65 -11.63
N GLU A 34 5.71 -1.61 -10.97
CA GLU A 34 5.28 -0.37 -11.59
C GLU A 34 6.44 0.64 -11.69
N ASP A 35 6.30 1.85 -11.22
CA ASP A 35 7.22 2.98 -11.45
C ASP A 35 8.65 2.76 -10.91
N GLY A 36 8.83 1.92 -9.90
CA GLY A 36 10.14 1.53 -9.39
C GLY A 36 10.96 0.61 -10.30
N VAL A 37 10.40 0.18 -11.45
CA VAL A 37 11.04 -0.75 -12.39
C VAL A 37 10.99 -0.18 -13.81
N ALA A 38 12.12 -0.10 -14.49
CA ALA A 38 12.20 0.34 -15.89
C ALA A 38 11.36 -0.57 -16.82
N SER A 39 10.75 0.01 -17.86
CA SER A 39 9.88 -0.71 -18.79
C SER A 39 10.56 -1.93 -19.43
N SER A 40 11.86 -1.86 -19.70
CA SER A 40 12.66 -2.97 -20.26
C SER A 40 12.90 -4.12 -19.27
N ARG A 41 12.67 -3.91 -17.96
CA ARG A 41 12.94 -4.88 -16.89
C ARG A 41 11.68 -5.47 -16.23
N LYS A 42 10.49 -5.16 -16.73
CA LYS A 42 9.23 -5.64 -16.16
C LYS A 42 9.13 -7.18 -16.14
N ILE A 43 9.63 -7.85 -17.18
CA ILE A 43 9.65 -9.33 -17.25
C ILE A 43 10.58 -9.89 -16.16
N GLU A 44 11.75 -9.30 -16.00
CA GLU A 44 12.72 -9.70 -14.99
C GLU A 44 12.17 -9.49 -13.57
N ALA A 45 11.49 -8.36 -13.32
CA ALA A 45 10.84 -8.06 -12.05
C ALA A 45 9.79 -9.11 -11.68
N ARG A 46 8.92 -9.53 -12.60
CA ARG A 46 7.94 -10.61 -12.38
C ARG A 46 8.64 -11.90 -11.92
N GLN A 47 9.73 -12.29 -12.61
CA GLN A 47 10.46 -13.52 -12.26
C GLN A 47 11.13 -13.44 -10.88
N MET A 48 11.72 -12.30 -10.53
CA MET A 48 12.35 -12.10 -9.23
C MET A 48 11.33 -12.10 -8.08
N ILE A 49 10.17 -11.46 -8.28
CA ILE A 49 9.08 -11.46 -7.29
C ILE A 49 8.55 -12.89 -7.07
N ILE A 50 8.30 -13.64 -8.14
CA ILE A 50 7.89 -15.05 -8.06
C ILE A 50 8.93 -15.86 -7.28
N THR A 51 10.20 -15.68 -7.59
CA THR A 51 11.30 -16.35 -6.87
C THR A 51 11.30 -15.98 -5.39
N ALA A 52 11.15 -14.70 -5.07
CA ALA A 52 11.12 -14.24 -3.69
C ALA A 52 9.93 -14.81 -2.92
N LEU A 53 8.71 -14.74 -3.49
CA LEU A 53 7.49 -15.28 -2.85
C LEU A 53 7.58 -16.78 -2.59
N GLY A 54 8.26 -17.53 -3.46
CA GLY A 54 8.38 -18.98 -3.35
C GLY A 54 9.56 -19.48 -2.49
N SER A 55 10.57 -18.64 -2.22
CA SER A 55 11.82 -19.10 -1.61
C SER A 55 12.28 -18.34 -0.37
N LEU A 56 11.81 -17.11 -0.12
CA LEU A 56 12.23 -16.31 1.02
C LEU A 56 11.28 -16.46 2.20
N ASP A 57 11.84 -16.40 3.41
CA ASP A 57 11.08 -16.24 4.63
C ASP A 57 10.90 -14.73 4.91
N PHE A 58 9.66 -14.28 5.02
CA PHE A 58 9.30 -12.90 5.33
C PHE A 58 8.85 -12.71 6.79
N GLY A 59 8.88 -13.80 7.60
CA GLY A 59 8.41 -13.75 8.98
C GLY A 59 6.97 -13.24 9.06
N ARG A 60 6.75 -12.14 9.82
CA ARG A 60 5.43 -11.51 9.97
C ARG A 60 5.08 -10.49 8.87
N THR A 61 6.05 -10.11 8.04
CA THR A 61 5.89 -9.06 7.01
C THR A 61 4.83 -9.45 5.97
N GLU A 62 3.86 -8.58 5.73
CA GLU A 62 2.86 -8.74 4.67
C GLU A 62 3.51 -8.56 3.31
N ARG A 63 3.38 -9.56 2.43
CA ARG A 63 4.01 -9.61 1.10
C ARG A 63 3.05 -9.05 0.07
N LEU A 64 3.26 -7.81 -0.31
CA LEU A 64 2.45 -7.11 -1.30
C LEU A 64 3.15 -7.09 -2.66
N VAL A 65 2.37 -7.11 -3.72
CA VAL A 65 2.86 -6.91 -5.09
C VAL A 65 2.12 -5.74 -5.71
N ARG A 66 2.85 -4.67 -6.10
CA ARG A 66 2.29 -3.58 -6.87
C ARG A 66 2.42 -3.91 -8.36
N ILE A 67 1.26 -4.03 -9.02
CA ILE A 67 1.16 -4.27 -10.45
C ILE A 67 1.25 -2.97 -11.23
N ASN A 68 1.40 -3.04 -12.55
CA ASN A 68 1.25 -1.86 -13.39
C ASN A 68 -0.22 -1.39 -13.41
N ALA A 69 -0.44 -0.10 -13.65
CA ALA A 69 -1.77 0.49 -13.69
C ALA A 69 -2.68 -0.20 -14.73
N VAL A 70 -3.95 -0.36 -14.40
CA VAL A 70 -4.95 -0.89 -15.36
C VAL A 70 -5.12 0.10 -16.51
N GLY A 71 -4.95 -0.39 -17.72
CA GLY A 71 -4.92 0.40 -18.95
C GLY A 71 -3.51 0.69 -19.47
N SER A 72 -2.46 0.28 -18.75
CA SER A 72 -1.07 0.36 -19.23
C SER A 72 -0.75 -0.68 -20.33
N GLY A 73 -1.55 -1.76 -20.41
CA GLY A 73 -1.29 -2.93 -21.24
C GLY A 73 -0.30 -3.93 -20.62
N LEU A 74 0.15 -3.73 -19.39
CA LEU A 74 1.10 -4.58 -18.68
C LEU A 74 0.45 -5.33 -17.50
N GLU A 75 -0.65 -4.83 -16.97
CA GLU A 75 -1.33 -5.30 -15.77
C GLU A 75 -1.79 -6.76 -15.85
N ALA A 76 -2.30 -7.17 -17.01
CA ALA A 76 -2.74 -8.54 -17.22
C ALA A 76 -1.56 -9.53 -17.15
N ALA A 77 -0.42 -9.16 -17.73
CA ALA A 77 0.78 -9.97 -17.70
C ALA A 77 1.42 -10.00 -16.28
N ASP A 78 1.27 -8.96 -15.47
CA ASP A 78 1.71 -8.95 -14.08
C ASP A 78 0.93 -9.96 -13.25
N LEU A 79 -0.41 -9.88 -13.30
CA LEU A 79 -1.29 -10.78 -12.57
C LEU A 79 -1.16 -12.23 -13.04
N GLU A 80 -1.09 -12.46 -14.36
CA GLU A 80 -0.87 -13.78 -14.91
C GLU A 80 0.45 -14.38 -14.41
N ALA A 81 1.55 -13.62 -14.43
CA ALA A 81 2.85 -14.09 -13.97
C ALA A 81 2.81 -14.49 -12.50
N VAL A 82 2.27 -13.63 -11.63
CA VAL A 82 2.21 -13.89 -10.18
C VAL A 82 1.26 -15.06 -9.88
N PHE A 83 0.08 -15.11 -10.51
CA PHE A 83 -0.93 -16.12 -10.20
C PHE A 83 -0.79 -17.42 -10.99
N SER A 84 0.12 -17.54 -11.95
CA SER A 84 0.42 -18.81 -12.63
C SER A 84 1.65 -19.52 -12.09
N ALA A 85 2.34 -18.94 -11.12
CA ALA A 85 3.61 -19.47 -10.60
C ALA A 85 3.44 -20.68 -9.64
N GLY A 86 2.20 -21.04 -9.28
CA GLY A 86 1.89 -22.20 -8.45
C GLY A 86 1.30 -21.82 -7.08
N ALA A 87 0.65 -22.79 -6.44
CA ALA A 87 -0.09 -22.57 -5.20
C ALA A 87 0.76 -22.05 -4.03
N GLN A 88 2.08 -22.33 -4.02
CA GLN A 88 3.00 -21.86 -2.98
C GLN A 88 3.42 -20.40 -3.18
N VAL A 89 3.28 -19.86 -4.38
CA VAL A 89 3.67 -18.49 -4.75
C VAL A 89 2.45 -17.58 -4.61
N ARG A 90 1.97 -17.44 -3.37
CA ARG A 90 0.82 -16.62 -3.06
C ARG A 90 1.26 -15.30 -2.43
N PRO A 91 0.96 -14.13 -3.02
CA PRO A 91 1.13 -12.85 -2.33
C PRO A 91 0.10 -12.74 -1.20
N ASP A 92 0.40 -11.95 -0.17
CA ASP A 92 -0.56 -11.64 0.89
C ASP A 92 -1.54 -10.53 0.48
N GLY A 93 -1.22 -9.76 -0.56
CA GLY A 93 -2.11 -8.75 -1.14
C GLY A 93 -1.58 -8.19 -2.47
N VAL A 94 -2.47 -7.54 -3.21
CA VAL A 94 -2.15 -6.84 -4.47
C VAL A 94 -2.35 -5.35 -4.27
N VAL A 95 -1.43 -4.53 -4.79
CA VAL A 95 -1.54 -3.08 -4.82
C VAL A 95 -1.84 -2.63 -6.25
N LEU A 96 -3.00 -1.98 -6.45
CA LEU A 96 -3.41 -1.36 -7.71
C LEU A 96 -3.04 0.13 -7.68
N PRO A 97 -2.03 0.58 -8.46
CA PRO A 97 -1.71 1.99 -8.59
C PRO A 97 -2.73 2.69 -9.49
N LYS A 98 -2.76 4.01 -9.43
CA LYS A 98 -3.54 4.89 -10.32
C LYS A 98 -5.00 4.44 -10.48
N ALA A 99 -5.64 4.08 -9.33
CA ALA A 99 -7.04 3.65 -9.32
C ALA A 99 -7.95 4.85 -9.59
N GLU A 100 -8.67 4.82 -10.72
CA GLU A 100 -9.49 5.94 -11.21
C GLU A 100 -10.98 5.60 -11.36
N SER A 101 -11.34 4.31 -11.32
CA SER A 101 -12.73 3.88 -11.49
C SER A 101 -13.03 2.56 -10.78
N ALA A 102 -14.31 2.37 -10.43
CA ALA A 102 -14.82 1.09 -9.92
C ALA A 102 -14.56 -0.08 -10.87
N GLY A 103 -14.59 0.17 -12.19
CA GLY A 103 -14.32 -0.85 -13.20
C GLY A 103 -12.90 -1.42 -13.14
N GLN A 104 -11.89 -0.57 -12.89
CA GLN A 104 -10.50 -1.02 -12.72
C GLN A 104 -10.36 -1.89 -11.47
N VAL A 105 -10.94 -1.49 -10.35
CA VAL A 105 -10.96 -2.25 -9.10
C VAL A 105 -11.63 -3.61 -9.30
N GLY A 106 -12.82 -3.63 -9.89
CA GLY A 106 -13.58 -4.86 -10.17
C GLY A 106 -12.84 -5.81 -11.10
N TRP A 107 -12.14 -5.28 -12.12
CA TRP A 107 -11.34 -6.09 -13.01
C TRP A 107 -10.19 -6.82 -12.29
N VAL A 108 -9.42 -6.09 -11.45
CA VAL A 108 -8.33 -6.71 -10.66
C VAL A 108 -8.89 -7.71 -9.65
N SER A 109 -9.99 -7.37 -8.97
CA SER A 109 -10.66 -8.28 -8.03
C SER A 109 -11.09 -9.58 -8.68
N ALA A 110 -11.61 -9.53 -9.90
CA ALA A 110 -11.99 -10.73 -10.66
C ALA A 110 -10.77 -11.63 -11.00
N GLN A 111 -9.62 -11.04 -11.33
CA GLN A 111 -8.39 -11.81 -11.57
C GLN A 111 -7.91 -12.52 -10.30
N ILE A 112 -7.97 -11.82 -9.16
CA ILE A 112 -7.63 -12.40 -7.85
C ILE A 112 -8.58 -13.54 -7.51
N ALA A 113 -9.89 -13.35 -7.68
CA ALA A 113 -10.90 -14.38 -7.41
C ALA A 113 -10.69 -15.63 -8.27
N ALA A 114 -10.37 -15.47 -9.56
CA ALA A 114 -10.06 -16.59 -10.45
C ALA A 114 -8.81 -17.38 -9.99
N ALA A 115 -7.80 -16.69 -9.44
CA ALA A 115 -6.63 -17.36 -8.88
C ALA A 115 -6.96 -18.09 -7.57
N GLU A 116 -7.76 -17.49 -6.69
CA GLU A 116 -8.25 -18.13 -5.46
C GLU A 116 -9.00 -19.42 -5.78
N GLU A 117 -9.90 -19.41 -6.76
CA GLU A 117 -10.63 -20.59 -7.22
C GLU A 117 -9.68 -21.65 -7.81
N ARG A 118 -8.77 -21.24 -8.69
CA ARG A 118 -7.80 -22.13 -9.37
C ARG A 118 -6.97 -22.95 -8.38
N TYR A 119 -6.54 -22.34 -7.28
CA TYR A 119 -5.64 -22.96 -6.30
C TYR A 119 -6.33 -23.42 -5.01
N GLY A 120 -7.65 -23.24 -4.91
CA GLY A 120 -8.37 -23.56 -3.67
C GLY A 120 -7.97 -22.68 -2.49
N TRP A 121 -7.51 -21.46 -2.73
CA TRP A 121 -7.27 -20.48 -1.67
C TRP A 121 -8.60 -19.97 -1.11
N PRO A 122 -8.61 -19.49 0.15
CA PRO A 122 -9.83 -18.92 0.70
C PRO A 122 -10.35 -17.77 -0.16
N SER A 123 -11.65 -17.79 -0.48
CA SER A 123 -12.29 -16.71 -1.22
C SER A 123 -12.21 -15.41 -0.43
N GLY A 124 -11.77 -14.32 -1.07
CA GLY A 124 -11.50 -13.05 -0.41
C GLY A 124 -10.24 -13.06 0.46
N GLY A 125 -9.42 -14.11 0.36
CA GLY A 125 -8.22 -14.30 1.16
C GLY A 125 -7.01 -13.47 0.73
N ILE A 126 -7.03 -12.88 -0.49
CA ILE A 126 -6.02 -11.93 -0.98
C ILE A 126 -6.66 -10.55 -1.04
N PRO A 127 -6.32 -9.63 -0.13
CA PRO A 127 -6.81 -8.26 -0.15
C PRO A 127 -6.31 -7.47 -1.35
N LEU A 128 -7.10 -6.50 -1.74
CA LEU A 128 -6.72 -5.46 -2.69
C LEU A 128 -6.48 -4.15 -1.93
N ILE A 129 -5.38 -3.52 -2.23
CA ILE A 129 -5.01 -2.19 -1.75
C ILE A 129 -4.95 -1.30 -2.98
N ILE A 130 -5.52 -0.12 -2.92
CA ILE A 130 -5.50 0.81 -4.05
C ILE A 130 -4.65 2.04 -3.73
N GLN A 131 -4.13 2.68 -4.77
CA GLN A 131 -3.41 3.93 -4.64
C GLN A 131 -4.17 5.04 -5.38
N ILE A 132 -4.54 6.09 -4.63
CA ILE A 132 -5.13 7.31 -5.16
C ILE A 132 -4.00 8.32 -5.37
N GLU A 133 -3.68 8.55 -6.63
CA GLU A 133 -2.51 9.33 -7.04
C GLU A 133 -2.72 10.10 -8.36
N THR A 134 -3.98 10.20 -8.79
CA THR A 134 -4.37 11.03 -9.93
C THR A 134 -5.54 11.92 -9.56
N ALA A 135 -5.67 13.06 -10.25
CA ALA A 135 -6.81 13.97 -10.05
C ALA A 135 -8.15 13.26 -10.33
N VAL A 136 -8.20 12.40 -11.36
CA VAL A 136 -9.39 11.60 -11.69
C VAL A 136 -9.72 10.62 -10.57
N GLY A 137 -8.72 9.88 -10.07
CA GLY A 137 -8.92 8.95 -8.94
C GLY A 137 -9.41 9.64 -7.68
N LEU A 138 -8.90 10.86 -7.39
CA LEU A 138 -9.35 11.65 -6.25
C LEU A 138 -10.80 12.12 -6.41
N VAL A 139 -11.21 12.54 -7.59
CA VAL A 139 -12.61 12.96 -7.86
C VAL A 139 -13.57 11.77 -7.74
N ASN A 140 -13.15 10.60 -8.19
CA ASN A 140 -13.96 9.37 -8.20
C ASN A 140 -13.77 8.51 -6.93
N ILE A 141 -13.08 9.01 -5.91
CA ILE A 141 -12.64 8.21 -4.75
C ILE A 141 -13.79 7.43 -4.09
N ARG A 142 -14.98 8.02 -3.98
CA ARG A 142 -16.14 7.36 -3.37
C ARG A 142 -16.55 6.10 -4.13
N GLU A 143 -16.67 6.17 -5.44
CA GLU A 143 -17.06 5.01 -6.25
C GLU A 143 -15.95 3.95 -6.31
N VAL A 144 -14.70 4.39 -6.32
CA VAL A 144 -13.53 3.52 -6.29
C VAL A 144 -13.46 2.73 -4.98
N LEU A 145 -13.68 3.39 -3.81
CA LEU A 145 -13.64 2.71 -2.51
C LEU A 145 -14.87 1.83 -2.25
N ALA A 146 -16.01 2.12 -2.90
CA ALA A 146 -17.21 1.30 -2.79
C ALA A 146 -17.21 0.08 -3.74
N ALA A 147 -16.21 -0.06 -4.62
CA ALA A 147 -16.27 -0.97 -5.76
C ALA A 147 -16.20 -2.45 -5.39
N ASP A 148 -15.51 -2.83 -4.34
CA ASP A 148 -15.29 -4.23 -3.99
C ASP A 148 -15.00 -4.44 -2.51
N PRO A 149 -15.63 -5.42 -1.84
CA PRO A 149 -15.41 -5.71 -0.42
C PRO A 149 -14.01 -6.27 -0.12
N ARG A 150 -13.20 -6.62 -1.11
CA ARG A 150 -11.81 -7.06 -0.99
C ARG A 150 -10.87 -5.91 -0.62
N LEU A 151 -11.29 -4.66 -0.81
CA LEU A 151 -10.50 -3.50 -0.44
C LEU A 151 -10.25 -3.48 1.08
N GLN A 152 -9.01 -3.27 1.48
CA GLN A 152 -8.62 -3.17 2.89
C GLN A 152 -7.87 -1.88 3.21
N ALA A 153 -7.25 -1.26 2.23
CA ALA A 153 -6.52 -0.01 2.43
C ALA A 153 -6.50 0.85 1.18
N VAL A 154 -6.33 2.15 1.40
CA VAL A 154 -6.07 3.15 0.37
C VAL A 154 -4.75 3.86 0.67
N ILE A 155 -3.87 3.91 -0.31
CA ILE A 155 -2.58 4.59 -0.28
C ILE A 155 -2.74 5.97 -0.94
N PHE A 156 -2.16 6.99 -0.34
CA PHE A 156 -2.11 8.34 -0.92
C PHE A 156 -0.78 8.58 -1.65
N GLY A 157 -0.82 8.68 -2.98
CA GLY A 157 0.36 8.94 -3.83
C GLY A 157 0.52 10.42 -4.15
N ALA A 158 1.25 11.15 -3.32
CA ALA A 158 1.36 12.61 -3.42
C ALA A 158 2.13 13.10 -4.65
N GLU A 159 3.17 12.38 -5.06
CA GLU A 159 4.06 12.81 -6.15
C GLU A 159 3.32 12.79 -7.49
N ASP A 160 2.69 11.66 -7.81
CA ASP A 160 1.91 11.50 -9.04
C ASP A 160 0.64 12.37 -9.02
N LEU A 161 -0.01 12.52 -7.87
CA LEU A 161 -1.16 13.41 -7.75
C LEU A 161 -0.77 14.86 -8.06
N ALA A 162 0.33 15.35 -7.48
CA ALA A 162 0.82 16.70 -7.76
C ALA A 162 1.14 16.89 -9.25
N ALA A 163 1.81 15.91 -9.85
CA ALA A 163 2.08 15.91 -11.29
C ALA A 163 0.78 15.93 -12.12
N SER A 164 -0.21 15.09 -11.76
CA SER A 164 -1.52 15.03 -12.42
C SER A 164 -2.30 16.34 -12.34
N MET A 165 -2.14 17.09 -11.24
CA MET A 165 -2.77 18.42 -11.04
C MET A 165 -1.96 19.57 -11.64
N GLY A 166 -0.74 19.33 -12.12
CA GLY A 166 0.19 20.38 -12.52
C GLY A 166 0.72 21.20 -11.33
N ALA A 167 0.64 20.66 -10.11
CA ALA A 167 1.14 21.31 -8.91
C ALA A 167 2.63 21.01 -8.70
N LYS A 168 3.31 21.92 -7.98
CA LYS A 168 4.70 21.75 -7.58
C LYS A 168 4.77 21.28 -6.14
N ARG A 169 5.42 20.14 -5.90
CA ARG A 169 5.64 19.61 -4.56
C ARG A 169 6.52 20.55 -3.72
N THR A 170 6.10 20.76 -2.49
CA THR A 170 6.82 21.57 -1.50
C THR A 170 6.97 20.81 -0.18
N SER A 171 7.95 21.19 0.64
CA SER A 171 8.13 20.61 1.98
C SER A 171 6.96 20.91 2.93
N ALA A 172 6.22 21.99 2.69
CA ALA A 172 5.04 22.35 3.49
C ALA A 172 3.80 21.48 3.13
N GLY A 173 3.75 20.88 1.93
CA GLY A 173 2.72 19.95 1.51
C GLY A 173 1.30 20.53 1.34
N TRP A 174 1.17 21.87 1.32
CA TRP A 174 -0.16 22.51 1.20
C TRP A 174 -0.87 22.17 -0.10
N GLU A 175 -0.12 21.96 -1.18
CA GLU A 175 -0.64 21.62 -2.50
C GLU A 175 -1.38 20.26 -2.53
N VAL A 176 -1.09 19.38 -1.59
CA VAL A 176 -1.71 18.05 -1.45
C VAL A 176 -2.53 17.88 -0.15
N PHE A 177 -2.56 18.88 0.72
CA PHE A 177 -3.21 18.78 2.03
C PHE A 177 -4.70 18.45 1.94
N TYR A 178 -5.44 19.12 1.03
CA TYR A 178 -6.85 18.82 0.80
C TYR A 178 -7.07 17.38 0.36
N ALA A 179 -6.25 16.89 -0.56
CA ALA A 179 -6.33 15.53 -1.07
C ALA A 179 -6.03 14.49 0.02
N ARG A 180 -5.02 14.74 0.87
CA ARG A 180 -4.73 13.89 2.04
C ARG A 180 -5.95 13.78 2.97
N GLY A 181 -6.57 14.90 3.35
CA GLY A 181 -7.77 14.93 4.17
C GLY A 181 -8.95 14.22 3.51
N THR A 182 -9.10 14.37 2.19
CA THR A 182 -10.13 13.67 1.41
C THR A 182 -9.95 12.16 1.45
N VAL A 183 -8.73 11.65 1.26
CA VAL A 183 -8.43 10.21 1.32
C VAL A 183 -8.74 9.66 2.72
N VAL A 184 -8.30 10.30 3.78
CA VAL A 184 -8.58 9.86 5.17
C VAL A 184 -10.08 9.81 5.45
N ALA A 185 -10.83 10.88 5.10
CA ALA A 185 -12.26 10.93 5.35
C ALA A 185 -13.03 9.83 4.61
N HIS A 186 -12.64 9.52 3.37
CA HIS A 186 -13.26 8.45 2.61
C HIS A 186 -12.82 7.06 3.12
N ALA A 187 -11.54 6.86 3.44
CA ALA A 187 -11.08 5.61 4.04
C ALA A 187 -11.88 5.26 5.29
N ALA A 188 -12.03 6.22 6.21
CA ALA A 188 -12.80 6.04 7.43
C ALA A 188 -14.28 5.74 7.14
N ALA A 189 -14.89 6.38 6.13
CA ALA A 189 -16.29 6.15 5.76
C ALA A 189 -16.55 4.75 5.19
N PHE A 190 -15.53 4.09 4.66
CA PHE A 190 -15.60 2.73 4.08
C PHE A 190 -14.90 1.67 4.95
N ASP A 191 -14.50 2.01 6.18
CA ASP A 191 -13.77 1.12 7.11
C ASP A 191 -12.47 0.55 6.52
N LEU A 192 -11.72 1.41 5.80
CA LEU A 192 -10.45 1.09 5.15
C LEU A 192 -9.30 1.80 5.87
N GLN A 193 -8.13 1.17 5.89
CA GLN A 193 -6.91 1.83 6.36
C GLN A 193 -6.43 2.89 5.37
N ALA A 194 -6.08 4.07 5.87
CA ALA A 194 -5.42 5.10 5.09
C ALA A 194 -3.90 5.06 5.30
N ILE A 195 -3.15 4.93 4.21
CA ILE A 195 -1.68 4.91 4.20
C ILE A 195 -1.15 6.19 3.57
N ASP A 196 -0.39 6.96 4.33
CA ASP A 196 0.10 8.28 3.93
C ASP A 196 1.21 8.22 2.87
N MET A 197 1.51 9.37 2.28
CA MET A 197 2.52 9.59 1.23
C MET A 197 3.93 9.22 1.66
N VAL A 198 4.81 9.00 0.68
CA VAL A 198 6.25 8.78 0.88
C VAL A 198 6.95 10.06 1.37
N TYR A 199 7.97 9.90 2.23
CA TYR A 199 8.94 10.94 2.56
C TYR A 199 10.24 10.69 1.81
N LEU A 200 10.58 11.55 0.85
CA LEU A 200 11.67 11.28 -0.10
C LEU A 200 13.05 11.50 0.48
N ASP A 201 13.23 12.51 1.35
CA ASP A 201 14.53 12.77 1.96
C ASP A 201 14.79 11.85 3.16
N PHE A 202 15.24 10.63 2.88
CA PHE A 202 15.55 9.65 3.92
C PHE A 202 16.77 10.00 4.81
N HIS A 203 17.46 11.13 4.55
CA HIS A 203 18.51 11.67 5.42
C HIS A 203 17.94 12.66 6.44
N ASP A 204 16.79 13.28 6.18
CA ASP A 204 16.13 14.21 7.09
C ASP A 204 15.19 13.48 8.06
N GLN A 205 15.72 12.99 9.16
CA GLN A 205 14.94 12.29 10.19
C GLN A 205 13.95 13.22 10.90
N ALA A 206 14.31 14.48 11.13
CA ALA A 206 13.44 15.43 11.82
C ALA A 206 12.21 15.79 10.96
N GLY A 207 12.40 16.00 9.65
CA GLY A 207 11.31 16.22 8.71
C GLY A 207 10.42 14.99 8.59
N LEU A 208 10.99 13.79 8.53
CA LEU A 208 10.22 12.54 8.54
C LEU A 208 9.34 12.45 9.80
N GLU A 209 9.90 12.64 11.00
CA GLU A 209 9.14 12.57 12.25
C GLU A 209 8.02 13.60 12.30
N ALA A 210 8.26 14.83 11.86
CA ALA A 210 7.23 15.88 11.80
C ALA A 210 6.09 15.48 10.84
N GLU A 211 6.40 14.97 9.65
CA GLU A 211 5.39 14.56 8.67
C GLU A 211 4.59 13.33 9.12
N VAL A 212 5.26 12.36 9.76
CA VAL A 212 4.60 11.15 10.29
C VAL A 212 3.61 11.52 11.40
N HIS A 213 4.03 12.40 12.34
CA HIS A 213 3.13 12.90 13.39
C HIS A 213 1.93 13.65 12.81
N GLN A 214 2.15 14.50 11.81
CA GLN A 214 1.05 15.18 11.11
C GLN A 214 0.09 14.16 10.47
N GLY A 215 0.62 13.14 9.78
CA GLY A 215 -0.18 12.07 9.19
C GLY A 215 -1.05 11.34 10.20
N ALA A 216 -0.46 10.94 11.34
CA ALA A 216 -1.19 10.30 12.44
C ALA A 216 -2.30 11.21 13.00
N GLN A 217 -2.02 12.51 13.20
CA GLN A 217 -3.03 13.49 13.64
C GLN A 217 -4.15 13.70 12.62
N MET A 218 -3.87 13.53 11.33
CA MET A 218 -4.89 13.59 10.27
C MET A 218 -5.77 12.35 10.20
N GLY A 219 -5.38 11.23 10.85
CA GLY A 219 -6.11 9.96 10.85
C GLY A 219 -5.57 8.92 9.88
N PHE A 220 -4.35 9.09 9.34
CA PHE A 220 -3.67 7.98 8.68
C PHE A 220 -3.28 6.90 9.70
N GLU A 221 -3.24 5.65 9.25
CA GLU A 221 -2.85 4.49 10.07
C GLU A 221 -1.46 3.95 9.73
N GLY A 222 -0.85 4.49 8.69
CA GLY A 222 0.48 4.11 8.23
C GLY A 222 1.04 5.08 7.20
N LYS A 223 2.25 4.78 6.75
CA LYS A 223 2.99 5.60 5.78
C LYS A 223 3.79 4.73 4.84
N GLN A 224 3.88 5.19 3.59
CA GLN A 224 4.83 4.64 2.62
C GLN A 224 6.27 5.02 2.99
N ILE A 225 7.18 4.06 2.87
CA ILE A 225 8.61 4.24 3.10
C ILE A 225 9.44 3.65 1.96
N ILE A 226 10.64 4.19 1.76
CA ILE A 226 11.56 3.81 0.68
C ILE A 226 12.96 3.45 1.19
N HIS A 227 13.21 3.57 2.49
CA HIS A 227 14.53 3.29 3.07
C HIS A 227 14.40 2.63 4.44
N PRO A 228 15.30 1.67 4.81
CA PRO A 228 15.24 0.97 6.09
C PRO A 228 15.28 1.86 7.34
N ASN A 229 15.99 3.00 7.29
CA ASN A 229 16.04 3.92 8.42
C ASN A 229 14.71 4.63 8.75
N GLN A 230 13.71 4.51 7.86
CA GLN A 230 12.37 5.05 8.08
C GLN A 230 11.45 4.07 8.83
N ILE A 231 11.81 2.78 8.94
CA ILE A 231 10.94 1.74 9.50
C ILE A 231 10.58 2.04 10.96
N GLU A 232 11.62 2.16 11.81
CA GLU A 232 11.41 2.32 13.25
C GLU A 232 10.66 3.61 13.60
N PRO A 233 11.06 4.81 13.12
CA PRO A 233 10.33 6.04 13.45
C PRO A 233 8.90 6.02 12.95
N VAL A 234 8.62 5.45 11.77
CA VAL A 234 7.27 5.35 11.22
C VAL A 234 6.42 4.35 12.02
N GLN A 235 6.91 3.13 12.26
CA GLN A 235 6.17 2.14 13.05
C GLN A 235 5.89 2.62 14.47
N ARG A 236 6.83 3.33 15.10
CA ARG A 236 6.65 3.92 16.43
C ARG A 236 5.52 4.96 16.44
N ALA A 237 5.51 5.89 15.50
CA ALA A 237 4.54 6.98 15.47
C ALA A 237 3.09 6.53 15.21
N PHE A 238 2.89 5.42 14.48
CA PHE A 238 1.57 4.81 14.26
C PHE A 238 1.24 3.71 15.28
N THR A 239 2.04 3.54 16.32
CA THR A 239 1.72 2.61 17.42
C THR A 239 1.14 3.41 18.58
N PRO A 240 -0.08 3.07 19.06
CA PRO A 240 -0.65 3.74 20.23
C PRO A 240 0.26 3.58 21.44
N THR A 241 0.38 4.65 22.23
CA THR A 241 1.11 4.63 23.51
C THR A 241 0.35 3.80 24.56
N GLU A 242 1.06 3.35 25.59
CA GLU A 242 0.43 2.63 26.72
C GLU A 242 -0.69 3.46 27.39
N ASP A 243 -0.48 4.77 27.50
CA ASP A 243 -1.46 5.68 28.10
C ASP A 243 -2.73 5.81 27.22
N GLU A 244 -2.58 5.89 25.90
CA GLU A 244 -3.70 5.92 24.95
C GLU A 244 -4.49 4.61 25.01
N VAL A 245 -3.81 3.47 25.03
CA VAL A 245 -4.44 2.15 25.16
C VAL A 245 -5.19 2.05 26.52
N ALA A 246 -4.56 2.47 27.61
CA ALA A 246 -5.20 2.46 28.93
C ALA A 246 -6.39 3.40 28.99
N HIS A 247 -6.31 4.57 28.35
CA HIS A 247 -7.44 5.49 28.25
C HIS A 247 -8.61 4.89 27.46
N ALA A 248 -8.34 4.34 26.28
CA ALA A 248 -9.35 3.71 25.42
C ALA A 248 -10.08 2.56 26.15
N ARG A 249 -9.33 1.72 26.89
CA ARG A 249 -9.93 0.63 27.69
C ARG A 249 -10.90 1.18 28.74
N ARG A 250 -10.52 2.22 29.48
CA ARG A 250 -11.42 2.86 30.47
C ARG A 250 -12.70 3.42 29.84
N VAL A 251 -12.58 4.00 28.64
CA VAL A 251 -13.75 4.51 27.90
C VAL A 251 -14.69 3.36 27.53
N VAL A 252 -14.17 2.27 26.96
CA VAL A 252 -14.99 1.09 26.59
C VAL A 252 -15.69 0.50 27.83
N GLU A 253 -14.95 0.28 28.92
CA GLU A 253 -15.50 -0.24 30.18
C GLU A 253 -16.62 0.64 30.74
N ALA A 254 -16.52 1.97 30.60
CA ALA A 254 -17.55 2.91 31.04
C ALA A 254 -18.82 2.89 30.17
N PHE A 255 -18.72 2.48 28.91
CA PHE A 255 -19.88 2.32 28.02
C PHE A 255 -20.59 0.98 28.17
N GLU A 256 -19.92 -0.05 28.70
CA GLU A 256 -20.47 -1.38 28.93
C GLU A 256 -21.24 -1.48 30.27
N GLN A 257 -21.15 -0.47 31.14
CA GLN A 257 -21.89 -0.35 32.40
C GLN A 257 -23.23 0.39 32.24
#